data_eee19eda21b399b6f4cba0c61d23867d
#
_entry.id   eee19eda21b399b6f4cba0c61d23867d
#
_cell.length_a   1.000
_cell.length_b   1.000
_cell.length_c   1.000
_cell.angle_alpha   90.00
_cell.angle_beta   90.00
_cell.angle_gamma   90.00
#
_symmetry.space_group_name_H-M   'P 1'
#
loop_
_entity.id
_entity.type
_entity.pdbx_description
1 polymer ?
#
loop_
_entity_poly.entity_id
_entity_poly.type
_entity_poly.pdbx_seq_one_letter_code
_entity_poly.pdbx_strand_id
1 'polypeptide(L)'
;MDQSHLFFNMLTLYFFADPVIRFIGVPKFLAVYFGSLLAGSIFALSFHKKEPYYSAVGASGAVMGVLYAAIMLNPGMNLYMFFIPIPIPAYVFGVGYLLYSIFGMKKQWGNIGHSAHIGGAIGGYILSIIFYPSILMNNKLIVILLAVPIILMFIFKDKLERN
;
A
#
# COMPACT_ATOMS: atom_id res chain seq x y z
N MET A 1 -16.32 -0.79 12.46
CA MET A 1 -15.40 -1.56 11.56
C MET A 1 -16.16 -2.79 11.12
N ASP A 2 -16.24 -3.03 9.82
CA ASP A 2 -16.95 -4.19 9.26
C ASP A 2 -16.11 -5.45 9.43
N GLN A 3 -16.75 -6.59 9.71
CA GLN A 3 -16.09 -7.90 9.92
C GLN A 3 -15.33 -8.35 8.66
N SER A 4 -15.88 -8.07 7.49
CA SER A 4 -15.22 -8.37 6.22
C SER A 4 -13.92 -7.56 6.05
N HIS A 5 -13.91 -6.30 6.45
CA HIS A 5 -12.68 -5.48 6.43
C HIS A 5 -11.59 -6.07 7.36
N LEU A 6 -11.96 -6.49 8.56
CA LEU A 6 -11.01 -7.17 9.46
C LEU A 6 -10.49 -8.47 8.83
N PHE A 7 -11.39 -9.30 8.30
CA PHE A 7 -11.03 -10.56 7.66
C PHE A 7 -10.04 -10.38 6.52
N PHE A 8 -10.31 -9.45 5.59
CA PHE A 8 -9.41 -9.20 4.46
C PHE A 8 -8.07 -8.61 4.89
N ASN A 9 -8.01 -7.75 5.90
CA ASN A 9 -6.76 -7.27 6.47
C ASN A 9 -5.93 -8.42 7.05
N MET A 10 -6.53 -9.31 7.84
CA MET A 10 -5.84 -10.45 8.43
C MET A 10 -5.36 -11.44 7.36
N LEU A 11 -6.19 -11.70 6.37
CA LEU A 11 -5.85 -12.59 5.27
C LEU A 11 -4.68 -12.04 4.44
N THR A 12 -4.72 -10.76 4.12
CA THR A 12 -3.63 -10.10 3.40
C THR A 12 -2.34 -10.15 4.23
N LEU A 13 -2.42 -9.83 5.51
CA LEU A 13 -1.25 -9.89 6.39
C LEU A 13 -0.69 -11.32 6.48
N TYR A 14 -1.55 -12.33 6.60
CA TYR A 14 -1.15 -13.74 6.64
C TYR A 14 -0.34 -14.15 5.40
N PHE A 15 -0.75 -13.75 4.20
CA PHE A 15 -0.04 -14.11 2.98
C PHE A 15 1.23 -13.31 2.72
N PHE A 16 1.28 -12.05 3.17
CA PHE A 16 2.38 -11.14 2.80
C PHE A 16 3.40 -10.90 3.91
N ALA A 17 3.11 -11.26 5.17
CA ALA A 17 4.07 -11.08 6.27
C ALA A 17 5.29 -11.98 6.12
N ASP A 18 5.07 -13.29 5.88
CA ASP A 18 6.17 -14.25 5.79
C ASP A 18 7.18 -13.93 4.67
N PRO A 19 6.77 -13.61 3.43
CA PRO A 19 7.70 -13.12 2.41
C PRO A 19 8.56 -11.95 2.88
N VAL A 20 7.98 -10.94 3.53
CA VAL A 20 8.73 -9.77 4.01
C VAL A 20 9.70 -10.15 5.13
N ILE A 21 9.23 -10.94 6.10
CA ILE A 21 10.06 -11.39 7.24
C ILE A 21 11.29 -12.17 6.77
N ARG A 22 11.15 -13.03 5.76
CA ARG A 22 12.27 -13.80 5.19
C ARG A 22 13.37 -12.93 4.60
N PHE A 23 13.02 -11.79 4.01
CA PHE A 23 14.00 -10.87 3.41
C PHE A 23 14.64 -9.92 4.41
N ILE A 24 13.88 -9.35 5.33
CA ILE A 24 14.36 -8.27 6.20
C ILE A 24 14.34 -8.58 7.69
N GLY A 25 13.80 -9.73 8.08
CA GLY A 25 13.67 -10.15 9.48
C GLY A 25 12.52 -9.49 10.23
N VAL A 26 12.15 -10.07 11.39
CA VAL A 26 11.00 -9.61 12.18
C VAL A 26 11.09 -8.16 12.63
N PRO A 27 12.24 -7.66 13.17
CA PRO A 27 12.28 -6.27 13.65
C PRO A 27 12.01 -5.24 12.54
N LYS A 28 12.58 -5.45 11.34
CA LYS A 28 12.36 -4.55 10.20
C LYS A 28 10.95 -4.71 9.61
N PHE A 29 10.40 -5.92 9.63
CA PHE A 29 8.99 -6.14 9.28
C PHE A 29 8.05 -5.33 10.18
N LEU A 30 8.25 -5.35 11.51
CA LEU A 30 7.46 -4.54 12.43
C LEU A 30 7.64 -3.04 12.16
N ALA A 31 8.85 -2.61 11.83
CA ALA A 31 9.10 -1.22 11.43
C ALA A 31 8.36 -0.85 10.13
N VAL A 32 8.30 -1.76 9.15
CA VAL A 32 7.49 -1.57 7.93
C VAL A 32 6.01 -1.48 8.29
N TYR A 33 5.50 -2.39 9.12
CA TYR A 33 4.09 -2.43 9.51
C TYR A 33 3.67 -1.14 10.23
N PHE A 34 4.33 -0.79 11.33
CA PHE A 34 3.98 0.40 12.12
C PHE A 34 4.35 1.71 11.43
N GLY A 35 5.47 1.75 10.70
CA GLY A 35 5.86 2.92 9.92
C GLY A 35 4.88 3.20 8.79
N SER A 36 4.36 2.17 8.12
CA SER A 36 3.31 2.30 7.11
C SER A 36 1.96 2.71 7.70
N LEU A 37 1.64 2.24 8.91
CA LEU A 37 0.45 2.70 9.64
C LEU A 37 0.52 4.20 9.91
N LEU A 38 1.65 4.67 10.42
CA LEU A 38 1.88 6.09 10.68
C LEU A 38 1.86 6.92 9.39
N ALA A 39 2.55 6.47 8.35
CA ALA A 39 2.56 7.15 7.05
C ALA A 39 1.16 7.25 6.46
N GLY A 40 0.36 6.18 6.55
CA GLY A 40 -1.04 6.15 6.13
C GLY A 40 -1.89 7.15 6.91
N SER A 41 -1.75 7.19 8.23
CA SER A 41 -2.48 8.11 9.10
C SER A 41 -2.11 9.57 8.83
N ILE A 42 -0.81 9.87 8.73
CA ILE A 42 -0.32 11.23 8.43
C ILE A 42 -0.81 11.69 7.06
N PHE A 43 -0.74 10.84 6.05
CA PHE A 43 -1.21 11.15 4.71
C PHE A 43 -2.72 11.44 4.70
N ALA A 44 -3.53 10.57 5.34
CA ALA A 44 -4.96 10.75 5.44
C ALA A 44 -5.34 12.06 6.14
N LEU A 45 -4.73 12.35 7.30
CA LEU A 45 -4.95 13.60 8.03
C LEU A 45 -4.55 14.84 7.21
N SER A 46 -3.43 14.74 6.48
CA SER A 46 -2.95 15.86 5.65
C SER A 46 -3.86 16.11 4.45
N PHE A 47 -4.39 15.05 3.84
CA PHE A 47 -5.28 15.14 2.69
C PHE A 47 -6.66 15.70 3.10
N HIS A 48 -7.22 15.19 4.21
CA HIS A 48 -8.54 15.55 4.70
C HIS A 48 -8.54 16.69 5.73
N LYS A 49 -7.47 17.51 5.78
CA LYS A 49 -7.33 18.59 6.78
C LYS A 49 -8.46 19.63 6.77
N LYS A 50 -9.23 19.72 5.67
CA LYS A 50 -10.39 20.62 5.53
C LYS A 50 -11.71 19.92 5.81
N GLU A 51 -11.70 18.64 6.14
CA GLU A 51 -12.88 17.81 6.36
C GLU A 51 -12.96 17.41 7.85
N PRO A 52 -13.56 18.25 8.74
CA PRO A 52 -13.51 18.04 10.19
C PRO A 52 -14.21 16.76 10.67
N TYR A 53 -15.09 16.19 9.85
CA TYR A 53 -15.84 14.96 10.16
C TYR A 53 -15.23 13.73 9.49
N TYR A 54 -14.11 13.86 8.77
CA TYR A 54 -13.45 12.70 8.17
C TYR A 54 -12.95 11.76 9.26
N SER A 55 -13.28 10.49 9.14
CA SER A 55 -12.76 9.44 10.00
C SER A 55 -12.35 8.23 9.18
N ALA A 56 -11.18 7.68 9.47
CA ALA A 56 -10.72 6.42 8.93
C ALA A 56 -10.28 5.51 10.08
N VAL A 57 -10.77 4.29 10.09
CA VAL A 57 -10.48 3.30 11.13
C VAL A 57 -9.98 2.02 10.49
N GLY A 58 -8.86 1.49 10.98
CA GLY A 58 -8.33 0.19 10.60
C GLY A 58 -6.83 0.17 10.37
N ALA A 59 -6.27 -1.03 10.42
CA ALA A 59 -4.86 -1.29 10.18
C ALA A 59 -4.51 -1.39 8.68
N SER A 60 -5.45 -1.10 7.79
CA SER A 60 -5.30 -1.33 6.34
C SER A 60 -4.15 -0.54 5.70
N GLY A 61 -3.81 0.64 6.23
CA GLY A 61 -2.61 1.36 5.81
C GLY A 61 -1.32 0.57 6.08
N ALA A 62 -1.20 -0.04 7.27
CA ALA A 62 -0.08 -0.92 7.59
C ALA A 62 -0.04 -2.14 6.66
N VAL A 63 -1.20 -2.77 6.44
CA VAL A 63 -1.33 -3.95 5.56
C VAL A 63 -0.94 -3.61 4.13
N MET A 64 -1.32 -2.44 3.63
CA MET A 64 -0.89 -1.96 2.32
C MET A 64 0.63 -1.76 2.24
N GLY A 65 1.25 -1.23 3.28
CA GLY A 65 2.70 -1.11 3.36
C GLY A 65 3.41 -2.45 3.31
N VAL A 66 2.92 -3.45 4.03
CA VAL A 66 3.45 -4.83 4.00
C VAL A 66 3.27 -5.45 2.61
N LEU A 67 2.12 -5.27 1.96
CA LEU A 67 1.87 -5.72 0.59
C LEU A 67 2.90 -5.13 -0.38
N TYR A 68 3.12 -3.80 -0.31
CA TYR A 68 4.09 -3.14 -1.19
C TYR A 68 5.53 -3.59 -0.93
N ALA A 69 5.90 -3.79 0.34
CA ALA A 69 7.18 -4.37 0.71
C ALA A 69 7.35 -5.78 0.12
N ALA A 70 6.34 -6.63 0.23
CA ALA A 70 6.37 -7.98 -0.33
C ALA A 70 6.56 -7.98 -1.85
N ILE A 71 5.84 -7.12 -2.57
CA ILE A 71 5.96 -6.98 -4.04
C ILE A 71 7.37 -6.54 -4.43
N MET A 72 7.94 -5.57 -3.71
CA MET A 72 9.27 -5.04 -4.00
C MET A 72 10.38 -6.04 -3.69
N LEU A 73 10.26 -6.79 -2.60
CA LEU A 73 11.24 -7.78 -2.16
C LEU A 73 11.16 -9.07 -2.99
N ASN A 74 9.98 -9.43 -3.48
CA ASN A 74 9.76 -10.64 -4.27
C ASN A 74 9.03 -10.33 -5.59
N PRO A 75 9.74 -9.80 -6.61
CA PRO A 75 9.15 -9.35 -7.87
C PRO A 75 8.51 -10.47 -8.72
N GLY A 76 8.93 -11.71 -8.50
CA GLY A 76 8.37 -12.89 -9.16
C GLY A 76 7.09 -13.42 -8.53
N MET A 77 6.59 -12.79 -7.47
CA MET A 77 5.40 -13.25 -6.77
C MET A 77 4.15 -13.08 -7.64
N ASN A 78 3.32 -14.13 -7.66
CA ASN A 78 2.01 -14.12 -8.29
C ASN A 78 0.91 -14.21 -7.24
N LEU A 79 -0.18 -13.49 -7.49
CA LEU A 79 -1.40 -13.53 -6.68
C LEU A 79 -2.45 -14.39 -7.39
N TYR A 80 -3.11 -15.23 -6.62
CA TYR A 80 -4.26 -16.00 -7.06
C TYR A 80 -5.50 -15.43 -6.36
N MET A 81 -6.43 -14.89 -7.13
CA MET A 81 -7.69 -14.42 -6.56
C MET A 81 -8.64 -15.60 -6.37
N PHE A 82 -9.40 -15.61 -5.28
CA PHE A 82 -10.21 -16.74 -4.80
C PHE A 82 -11.04 -17.50 -5.87
N PHE A 83 -11.50 -16.81 -6.90
CA PHE A 83 -12.35 -17.41 -7.94
C PHE A 83 -11.71 -17.36 -9.34
N ILE A 84 -10.47 -16.85 -9.44
CA ILE A 84 -9.78 -16.72 -10.71
C ILE A 84 -8.47 -17.52 -10.60
N PRO A 85 -8.39 -18.71 -11.22
CA PRO A 85 -7.19 -19.56 -11.14
C PRO A 85 -6.04 -19.06 -12.05
N ILE A 86 -6.10 -17.80 -12.47
CA ILE A 86 -5.07 -17.17 -13.32
C ILE A 86 -4.09 -16.43 -12.43
N PRO A 87 -2.78 -16.73 -12.50
CA PRO A 87 -1.77 -16.02 -11.73
C PRO A 87 -1.64 -14.57 -12.23
N ILE A 88 -1.90 -13.63 -11.34
CA ILE A 88 -1.71 -12.19 -11.60
C ILE A 88 -0.36 -11.81 -10.99
N PRO A 89 0.59 -11.26 -11.76
CA PRO A 89 1.82 -10.74 -11.19
C PRO A 89 1.51 -9.71 -10.10
N ALA A 90 2.12 -9.86 -8.92
CA ALA A 90 1.77 -9.06 -7.75
C ALA A 90 2.01 -7.55 -7.98
N TYR A 91 2.99 -7.18 -8.80
CA TYR A 91 3.24 -5.78 -9.16
C TYR A 91 2.09 -5.18 -10.01
N VAL A 92 1.45 -5.97 -10.88
CA VAL A 92 0.27 -5.52 -11.65
C VAL A 92 -0.87 -5.21 -10.70
N PHE A 93 -1.10 -6.09 -9.71
CA PHE A 93 -2.08 -5.85 -8.67
C PHE A 93 -1.73 -4.59 -7.86
N GLY A 94 -0.45 -4.43 -7.44
CA GLY A 94 0.00 -3.28 -6.66
C GLY A 94 -0.22 -1.94 -7.39
N VAL A 95 0.17 -1.86 -8.67
CA VAL A 95 -0.07 -0.68 -9.51
C VAL A 95 -1.57 -0.42 -9.68
N GLY A 96 -2.35 -1.44 -10.06
CA GLY A 96 -3.80 -1.33 -10.26
C GLY A 96 -4.53 -0.90 -8.98
N TYR A 97 -4.17 -1.47 -7.83
CA TYR A 97 -4.76 -1.09 -6.57
C TYR A 97 -4.43 0.35 -6.14
N LEU A 98 -3.20 0.80 -6.40
CA LEU A 98 -2.83 2.19 -6.10
C LEU A 98 -3.61 3.17 -6.99
N LEU A 99 -3.73 2.88 -8.29
CA LEU A 99 -4.56 3.67 -9.20
C LEU A 99 -6.02 3.68 -8.75
N TYR A 100 -6.59 2.51 -8.40
CA TYR A 100 -7.93 2.42 -7.84
C TYR A 100 -8.09 3.30 -6.58
N SER A 101 -7.10 3.27 -5.68
CA SER A 101 -7.12 4.08 -4.46
C SER A 101 -7.02 5.58 -4.75
N ILE A 102 -6.22 6.00 -5.74
CA ILE A 102 -6.13 7.41 -6.16
C ILE A 102 -7.47 7.90 -6.73
N PHE A 103 -8.10 7.11 -7.61
CA PHE A 103 -9.41 7.45 -8.16
C PHE A 103 -10.51 7.39 -7.09
N GLY A 104 -10.47 6.38 -6.22
CA GLY A 104 -11.42 6.21 -5.13
C GLY A 104 -11.35 7.35 -4.11
N MET A 105 -10.16 7.84 -3.81
CA MET A 105 -9.94 9.01 -2.95
C MET A 105 -10.62 10.26 -3.55
N LYS A 106 -10.44 10.50 -4.86
CA LYS A 106 -11.06 11.63 -5.56
C LYS A 106 -12.59 11.52 -5.63
N LYS A 107 -13.10 10.32 -5.87
CA LYS A 107 -14.54 10.05 -6.07
C LYS A 107 -15.27 9.73 -4.77
N GLN A 108 -14.55 9.63 -3.64
CA GLN A 108 -15.08 9.20 -2.34
C GLN A 108 -15.82 7.85 -2.44
N TRP A 109 -15.23 6.89 -3.18
CA TRP A 109 -15.86 5.59 -3.40
C TRP A 109 -15.88 4.74 -2.13
N GLY A 110 -17.07 4.38 -1.70
CA GLY A 110 -17.32 3.47 -0.57
C GLY A 110 -16.81 4.01 0.78
N ASN A 111 -16.82 3.15 1.78
CA ASN A 111 -16.29 3.42 3.13
C ASN A 111 -14.83 2.98 3.26
N ILE A 112 -14.02 3.14 2.22
CA ILE A 112 -12.62 2.72 2.19
C ILE A 112 -11.73 3.93 2.44
N GLY A 113 -10.80 3.81 3.38
CA GLY A 113 -9.79 4.83 3.67
C GLY A 113 -8.70 4.90 2.60
N HIS A 114 -9.05 5.27 1.36
CA HIS A 114 -8.14 5.29 0.22
C HIS A 114 -6.88 6.10 0.47
N SER A 115 -7.00 7.26 1.13
CA SER A 115 -5.86 8.10 1.51
C SER A 115 -4.89 7.39 2.47
N ALA A 116 -5.43 6.67 3.46
CA ALA A 116 -4.60 5.88 4.37
C ALA A 116 -3.89 4.71 3.66
N HIS A 117 -4.55 4.09 2.67
CA HIS A 117 -3.94 3.04 1.85
C HIS A 117 -2.79 3.56 1.00
N ILE A 118 -2.95 4.72 0.38
CA ILE A 118 -1.90 5.36 -0.42
C ILE A 118 -0.71 5.71 0.47
N GLY A 119 -0.95 6.37 1.60
CA GLY A 119 0.11 6.72 2.53
C GLY A 119 0.83 5.48 3.09
N GLY A 120 0.09 4.41 3.39
CA GLY A 120 0.64 3.14 3.81
C GLY A 120 1.52 2.48 2.73
N ALA A 121 1.05 2.46 1.48
CA ALA A 121 1.82 1.95 0.34
C ALA A 121 3.12 2.73 0.14
N ILE A 122 3.08 4.06 0.25
CA ILE A 122 4.27 4.93 0.18
C ILE A 122 5.23 4.60 1.34
N GLY A 123 4.73 4.43 2.57
CA GLY A 123 5.51 4.04 3.72
C GLY A 123 6.24 2.72 3.51
N GLY A 124 5.51 1.69 3.07
CA GLY A 124 6.08 0.38 2.76
C GLY A 124 7.12 0.42 1.64
N TYR A 125 6.84 1.21 0.59
CA TYR A 125 7.77 1.43 -0.52
C TYR A 125 9.09 2.03 -0.04
N ILE A 126 9.04 3.13 0.71
CA ILE A 126 10.24 3.84 1.21
C ILE A 126 11.01 2.97 2.21
N LEU A 127 10.33 2.37 3.18
CA LEU A 127 10.98 1.55 4.19
C LEU A 127 11.63 0.28 3.62
N SER A 128 11.04 -0.29 2.56
CA SER A 128 11.66 -1.41 1.85
C SER A 128 13.00 -1.03 1.21
N ILE A 129 13.08 0.15 0.60
CA ILE A 129 14.35 0.66 0.05
C ILE A 129 15.38 0.91 1.15
N ILE A 130 14.95 1.51 2.28
CA ILE A 130 15.84 1.80 3.40
C ILE A 130 16.39 0.51 4.02
N PHE A 131 15.57 -0.51 4.21
CA PHE A 131 15.98 -1.75 4.89
C PHE A 131 16.65 -2.77 3.98
N TYR A 132 16.43 -2.66 2.65
CA TYR A 132 17.01 -3.54 1.65
C TYR A 132 17.38 -2.76 0.38
N PRO A 133 18.43 -1.89 0.43
CA PRO A 133 18.78 -0.98 -0.67
C PRO A 133 19.10 -1.68 -1.99
N SER A 134 19.53 -2.94 -1.95
CA SER A 134 19.81 -3.75 -3.15
C SER A 134 18.58 -3.95 -4.05
N ILE A 135 17.35 -3.69 -3.57
CA ILE A 135 16.15 -3.63 -4.40
C ILE A 135 16.33 -2.70 -5.59
N LEU A 136 16.98 -1.54 -5.40
CA LEU A 136 17.19 -0.54 -6.45
C LEU A 136 17.99 -1.10 -7.63
N MET A 137 18.83 -2.09 -7.40
CA MET A 137 19.63 -2.75 -8.42
C MET A 137 18.97 -4.03 -8.93
N ASN A 138 18.50 -4.87 -8.02
CA ASN A 138 18.02 -6.20 -8.33
C ASN A 138 16.60 -6.19 -8.94
N ASN A 139 15.75 -5.24 -8.50
CA ASN A 139 14.32 -5.17 -8.84
C ASN A 139 13.93 -3.81 -9.43
N LYS A 140 14.86 -3.18 -10.15
CA LYS A 140 14.73 -1.80 -10.67
C LYS A 140 13.42 -1.55 -11.41
N LEU A 141 12.98 -2.49 -12.24
CA LEU A 141 11.74 -2.35 -13.00
C LEU A 141 10.53 -2.21 -12.08
N ILE A 142 10.43 -3.05 -11.05
CA ILE A 142 9.31 -3.04 -10.10
C ILE A 142 9.32 -1.75 -9.27
N VAL A 143 10.51 -1.32 -8.84
CA VAL A 143 10.67 -0.04 -8.13
C VAL A 143 10.11 1.11 -8.98
N ILE A 144 10.47 1.18 -10.26
CA ILE A 144 9.98 2.22 -11.17
C ILE A 144 8.47 2.10 -11.39
N LEU A 145 7.96 0.90 -11.68
CA LEU A 145 6.54 0.67 -11.95
C LEU A 145 5.65 1.08 -10.78
N LEU A 146 6.08 0.79 -9.54
CA LEU A 146 5.33 1.18 -8.33
C LEU A 146 5.50 2.67 -8.00
N ALA A 147 6.62 3.29 -8.38
CA ALA A 147 6.83 4.74 -8.18
C ALA A 147 5.96 5.59 -9.11
N VAL A 148 5.70 5.15 -10.34
CA VAL A 148 4.97 5.94 -11.34
C VAL A 148 3.62 6.43 -10.83
N PRO A 149 2.68 5.61 -10.33
CA PRO A 149 1.40 6.10 -9.84
C PRO A 149 1.55 7.01 -8.61
N ILE A 150 2.55 6.77 -7.75
CA ILE A 150 2.85 7.63 -6.60
C ILE A 150 3.27 9.03 -7.08
N ILE A 151 4.20 9.10 -8.03
CA ILE A 151 4.70 10.37 -8.59
C ILE A 151 3.56 11.10 -9.31
N LEU A 152 2.79 10.41 -10.14
CA LEU A 152 1.65 11.00 -10.85
C LEU A 152 0.61 11.56 -9.88
N MET A 153 0.35 10.88 -8.79
CA MET A 153 -0.55 11.38 -7.75
C MET A 153 -0.07 12.72 -7.18
N PHE A 154 1.23 12.85 -6.86
CA PHE A 154 1.77 14.12 -6.33
C PHE A 154 1.76 15.23 -7.38
N ILE A 155 2.05 14.94 -8.65
CA ILE A 155 2.00 15.92 -9.75
C ILE A 155 0.57 16.45 -9.93
N PHE A 156 -0.43 15.57 -9.81
CA PHE A 156 -1.83 15.94 -10.00
C PHE A 156 -2.59 16.22 -8.71
N LYS A 157 -1.89 16.36 -7.57
CA LYS A 157 -2.48 16.53 -6.24
C LYS A 157 -3.53 17.65 -6.21
N ASP A 158 -3.22 18.83 -6.74
CA ASP A 158 -4.15 19.97 -6.75
C ASP A 158 -5.46 19.69 -7.51
N LYS A 159 -5.40 18.82 -8.54
CA LYS A 159 -6.60 18.38 -9.25
C LYS A 159 -7.38 17.30 -8.50
N LEU A 160 -6.74 16.59 -7.59
CA LEU A 160 -7.37 15.59 -6.74
C LEU A 160 -8.06 16.22 -5.53
N GLU A 161 -7.52 17.33 -5.00
CA GLU A 161 -8.07 18.09 -3.87
C GLU A 161 -9.18 19.08 -4.27
N ARG A 162 -9.33 19.40 -5.57
CA ARG A 162 -10.41 20.26 -6.07
C ARG A 162 -11.68 19.45 -6.25
N ASN A 163 -12.60 19.61 -5.33
CA ASN A 163 -14.04 19.38 -5.49
C ASN A 163 -14.76 20.71 -5.61
#